data_397346df6124c1d90cd6e793e8460f92
#
_entry.id   397346df6124c1d90cd6e793e8460f92
#
_cell.length_a   1.000
_cell.length_b   1.000
_cell.length_c   1.000
_cell.angle_alpha   90.00
_cell.angle_beta   90.00
_cell.angle_gamma   90.00
#
_symmetry.space_group_name_H-M   'P 1'
#
loop_
_entity.id
_entity.type
_entity.pdbx_description
1 polymer ?
#
loop_
_entity_poly.entity_id
_entity_poly.type
_entity_poly.pdbx_seq_one_letter_code
_entity_poly.pdbx_strand_id
1 'polypeptide(L)'
;NPAGSDDLLFFGRIHPDKGAAEAIAAARTCGRHLHMYGIVQDKDYYERDVEPAVDGARVTYHGAVGGTRRLRALGEARALLHLINFDEPFGLSVIEAMACGTPAIATRRGSMPELIEDGVTGFLVNSLDEANQAIERVDEIDRSRVRRAVADRFSVDRMADDYLTLYRRVVGT
;
A
#
# COMPACT_ATOMS: atom_id res chain seq x y z
N ASN A 1 0.78 3.15 -16.43
CA ASN A 1 -0.41 2.47 -16.94
C ASN A 1 -1.66 3.15 -16.41
N PRO A 2 -2.50 3.80 -17.24
CA PRO A 2 -3.67 4.52 -16.75
C PRO A 2 -4.76 3.61 -16.15
N ALA A 3 -4.79 2.34 -16.49
CA ALA A 3 -5.81 1.41 -16.00
C ALA A 3 -5.30 0.46 -14.89
N GLY A 4 -3.98 0.30 -14.73
CA GLY A 4 -3.42 -0.78 -13.90
C GLY A 4 -3.57 -2.16 -14.57
N SER A 5 -3.24 -3.21 -13.84
CA SER A 5 -3.63 -4.60 -14.12
C SER A 5 -4.87 -4.97 -13.30
N ASP A 6 -5.34 -6.19 -13.43
CA ASP A 6 -6.39 -6.73 -12.55
C ASP A 6 -5.84 -7.26 -11.21
N ASP A 7 -4.51 -7.25 -11.04
CA ASP A 7 -3.83 -7.88 -9.92
C ASP A 7 -3.66 -6.94 -8.74
N LEU A 8 -3.75 -7.50 -7.56
CA LEU A 8 -3.53 -6.81 -6.30
C LEU A 8 -2.06 -6.87 -5.89
N LEU A 9 -1.64 -5.95 -5.05
CA LEU A 9 -0.29 -5.83 -4.56
C LEU A 9 -0.25 -5.84 -3.03
N PHE A 10 0.62 -6.65 -2.46
CA PHE A 10 1.16 -6.47 -1.13
C PHE A 10 2.63 -6.01 -1.26
N PHE A 11 2.99 -4.93 -0.58
CA PHE A 11 4.36 -4.40 -0.61
C PHE A 11 4.83 -4.01 0.79
N GLY A 12 5.62 -4.89 1.41
CA GLY A 12 6.10 -4.68 2.78
C GLY A 12 6.88 -5.89 3.30
N ARG A 13 7.46 -5.74 4.49
CA ARG A 13 8.08 -6.86 5.19
C ARG A 13 7.04 -7.94 5.48
N ILE A 14 7.41 -9.20 5.31
CA ILE A 14 6.56 -10.32 5.73
C ILE A 14 6.71 -10.44 7.24
N HIS A 15 5.72 -9.93 7.95
CA HIS A 15 5.61 -9.86 9.41
C HIS A 15 4.12 -9.75 9.77
N PRO A 16 3.65 -10.32 10.88
CA PRO A 16 2.22 -10.26 11.28
C PRO A 16 1.65 -8.84 11.26
N ASP A 17 2.42 -7.84 11.72
CA ASP A 17 1.98 -6.45 11.77
C ASP A 17 1.62 -5.87 10.39
N LYS A 18 2.23 -6.38 9.31
CA LYS A 18 2.08 -5.83 7.96
C LYS A 18 0.89 -6.38 7.18
N GLY A 19 0.14 -7.34 7.74
CA GLY A 19 -1.12 -7.79 7.17
C GLY A 19 -0.98 -8.63 5.90
N ALA A 20 0.09 -9.43 5.78
CA ALA A 20 0.29 -10.30 4.61
C ALA A 20 -0.79 -11.38 4.50
N ALA A 21 -1.16 -12.01 5.61
CA ALA A 21 -2.23 -13.02 5.64
C ALA A 21 -3.60 -12.40 5.32
N GLU A 22 -3.87 -11.20 5.82
CA GLU A 22 -5.09 -10.43 5.53
C GLU A 22 -5.19 -10.07 4.04
N ALA A 23 -4.07 -9.65 3.43
CA ALA A 23 -4.01 -9.37 2.00
C ALA A 23 -4.26 -10.62 1.15
N ILE A 24 -3.72 -11.78 1.54
CA ILE A 24 -3.97 -13.07 0.90
C ILE A 24 -5.46 -13.44 1.02
N ALA A 25 -6.04 -13.31 2.21
CA ALA A 25 -7.45 -13.62 2.45
C ALA A 25 -8.38 -12.73 1.59
N ALA A 26 -8.13 -11.43 1.55
CA ALA A 26 -8.89 -10.48 0.72
C ALA A 26 -8.79 -10.83 -0.78
N ALA A 27 -7.57 -11.05 -1.29
CA ALA A 27 -7.36 -11.37 -2.69
C ALA A 27 -8.05 -12.67 -3.10
N ARG A 28 -8.01 -13.69 -2.25
CA ARG A 28 -8.69 -14.99 -2.47
C ARG A 28 -10.20 -14.84 -2.49
N THR A 29 -10.76 -14.07 -1.57
CA THR A 29 -12.21 -13.82 -1.51
C THR A 29 -12.72 -13.14 -2.77
N CYS A 30 -11.97 -12.15 -3.29
CA CYS A 30 -12.32 -11.42 -4.52
C CYS A 30 -11.89 -12.15 -5.79
N GLY A 31 -11.26 -13.33 -5.69
CA GLY A 31 -10.80 -14.10 -6.86
C GLY A 31 -9.69 -13.41 -7.66
N ARG A 32 -8.94 -12.49 -7.05
CA ARG A 32 -7.87 -11.72 -7.70
C ARG A 32 -6.50 -12.32 -7.44
N HIS A 33 -5.58 -12.14 -8.39
CA HIS A 33 -4.18 -12.50 -8.19
C HIS A 33 -3.52 -11.46 -7.26
N LEU A 34 -2.72 -11.94 -6.29
CA LEU A 34 -1.93 -11.13 -5.39
C LEU A 34 -0.45 -11.29 -5.68
N HIS A 35 0.21 -10.20 -6.03
CA HIS A 35 1.67 -10.13 -6.07
C HIS A 35 2.20 -9.60 -4.74
N MET A 36 3.12 -10.35 -4.14
CA MET A 36 3.71 -10.01 -2.85
C MET A 36 5.19 -9.70 -2.98
N TYR A 37 5.62 -8.55 -2.47
CA TYR A 37 7.01 -8.12 -2.47
C TYR A 37 7.44 -7.69 -1.07
N GLY A 38 8.66 -8.11 -0.69
CA GLY A 38 9.29 -7.72 0.57
C GLY A 38 10.24 -8.78 1.08
N ILE A 39 10.94 -8.46 2.15
CA ILE A 39 11.81 -9.40 2.85
C ILE A 39 10.98 -10.20 3.87
N VAL A 40 11.32 -11.46 4.07
CA VAL A 40 10.81 -12.25 5.19
C VAL A 40 11.57 -11.80 6.45
N GLN A 41 10.86 -11.11 7.34
CA GLN A 41 11.40 -10.65 8.61
C GLN A 41 11.06 -11.63 9.72
N ASP A 42 9.88 -12.21 9.70
CA ASP A 42 9.43 -13.25 10.61
C ASP A 42 9.28 -14.55 9.82
N LYS A 43 10.22 -15.46 10.04
CA LYS A 43 10.30 -16.72 9.31
C LYS A 43 9.19 -17.69 9.73
N ASP A 44 8.90 -17.77 11.02
CA ASP A 44 7.86 -18.67 11.55
C ASP A 44 6.47 -18.25 11.05
N TYR A 45 6.22 -16.95 11.01
CA TYR A 45 5.00 -16.41 10.42
C TYR A 45 4.91 -16.71 8.93
N TYR A 46 6.00 -16.52 8.18
CA TYR A 46 6.03 -16.81 6.74
C TYR A 46 5.69 -18.28 6.46
N GLU A 47 6.38 -19.21 7.12
CA GLU A 47 6.22 -20.66 6.92
C GLU A 47 4.81 -21.14 7.33
N ARG A 48 4.21 -20.54 8.36
CA ARG A 48 2.90 -20.94 8.87
C ARG A 48 1.74 -20.32 8.10
N ASP A 49 1.80 -19.00 7.81
CA ASP A 49 0.63 -18.23 7.40
C ASP A 49 0.70 -17.73 5.93
N VAL A 50 1.90 -17.63 5.34
CA VAL A 50 2.08 -17.07 4.00
C VAL A 50 2.48 -18.12 2.96
N GLU A 51 3.54 -18.88 3.21
CA GLU A 51 4.11 -19.85 2.28
C GLU A 51 3.09 -20.88 1.77
N PRO A 52 2.21 -21.46 2.63
CA PRO A 52 1.20 -22.43 2.16
C PRO A 52 0.17 -21.82 1.18
N ALA A 53 0.09 -20.50 1.13
CA ALA A 53 -0.80 -19.80 0.24
C ALA A 53 -0.14 -19.41 -1.10
N VAL A 54 1.20 -19.43 -1.18
CA VAL A 54 1.98 -19.07 -2.37
C VAL A 54 1.93 -20.25 -3.36
N ASP A 55 1.05 -20.15 -4.35
CA ASP A 55 0.81 -21.20 -5.35
C ASP A 55 1.31 -20.83 -6.75
N GLY A 56 1.80 -19.61 -6.93
CA GLY A 56 2.25 -19.07 -8.22
C GLY A 56 1.14 -18.74 -9.22
N ALA A 57 -0.10 -19.12 -8.91
CA ALA A 57 -1.25 -18.93 -9.79
C ALA A 57 -2.21 -17.84 -9.26
N ARG A 58 -2.46 -17.82 -7.95
CA ARG A 58 -3.30 -16.81 -7.29
C ARG A 58 -2.53 -15.93 -6.33
N VAL A 59 -1.48 -16.47 -5.74
CA VAL A 59 -0.58 -15.72 -4.86
C VAL A 59 0.86 -15.99 -5.30
N THR A 60 1.57 -14.93 -5.68
CA THR A 60 2.97 -15.01 -6.09
C THR A 60 3.84 -14.17 -5.16
N TYR A 61 4.80 -14.81 -4.51
CA TYR A 61 5.81 -14.12 -3.72
C TYR A 61 7.10 -13.93 -4.53
N HIS A 62 7.53 -12.68 -4.68
CA HIS A 62 8.67 -12.28 -5.52
C HIS A 62 9.93 -11.95 -4.73
N GLY A 63 9.88 -11.98 -3.39
CA GLY A 63 10.98 -11.53 -2.55
C GLY A 63 11.16 -10.01 -2.58
N ALA A 64 12.36 -9.56 -2.20
CA ALA A 64 12.69 -8.13 -2.21
C ALA A 64 12.92 -7.62 -3.63
N VAL A 65 12.50 -6.39 -3.90
CA VAL A 65 12.64 -5.74 -5.21
C VAL A 65 13.05 -4.29 -5.05
N GLY A 66 13.87 -3.81 -5.99
CA GLY A 66 14.34 -2.42 -6.04
C GLY A 66 14.38 -1.87 -7.48
N GLY A 67 14.79 -0.62 -7.62
CA GLY A 67 14.97 0.05 -8.91
C GLY A 67 13.69 0.07 -9.76
N THR A 68 13.84 -0.10 -11.06
CA THR A 68 12.74 -0.06 -12.03
C THR A 68 11.70 -1.17 -11.83
N ARG A 69 12.12 -2.33 -11.31
CA ARG A 69 11.18 -3.43 -11.00
C ARG A 69 10.23 -3.04 -9.87
N ARG A 70 10.71 -2.30 -8.86
CA ARG A 70 9.89 -1.75 -7.79
C ARG A 70 8.83 -0.78 -8.34
N LEU A 71 9.27 0.19 -9.15
CA LEU A 71 8.35 1.15 -9.77
C LEU A 71 7.29 0.48 -10.63
N ARG A 72 7.67 -0.56 -11.36
CA ARG A 72 6.74 -1.35 -12.16
C ARG A 72 5.73 -2.07 -11.27
N ALA A 73 6.18 -2.79 -10.25
CA ALA A 73 5.29 -3.50 -9.31
C ALA A 73 4.28 -2.55 -8.65
N LEU A 74 4.76 -1.38 -8.20
CA LEU A 74 3.90 -0.36 -7.59
C LEU A 74 2.93 0.29 -8.58
N GLY A 75 3.33 0.50 -9.84
CA GLY A 75 2.52 1.24 -10.83
C GLY A 75 1.58 0.38 -11.66
N GLU A 76 1.84 -0.92 -11.80
CA GLU A 76 1.01 -1.84 -12.60
C GLU A 76 -0.16 -2.45 -11.82
N ALA A 77 -0.08 -2.48 -10.49
CA ALA A 77 -1.11 -3.07 -9.66
C ALA A 77 -2.46 -2.33 -9.75
N ARG A 78 -3.56 -3.07 -9.60
CA ARG A 78 -4.91 -2.52 -9.46
C ARG A 78 -5.03 -1.68 -8.19
N ALA A 79 -4.61 -2.24 -7.06
CA ALA A 79 -4.54 -1.59 -5.76
C ALA A 79 -3.42 -2.17 -4.89
N LEU A 80 -2.89 -1.34 -4.01
CA LEU A 80 -2.07 -1.78 -2.89
C LEU A 80 -2.97 -2.17 -1.71
N LEU A 81 -2.83 -3.40 -1.21
CA LEU A 81 -3.42 -3.83 0.05
C LEU A 81 -2.47 -3.55 1.21
N HIS A 82 -2.88 -2.66 2.13
CA HIS A 82 -2.13 -2.27 3.32
C HIS A 82 -2.97 -2.52 4.58
N LEU A 83 -3.29 -3.82 4.81
CA LEU A 83 -4.21 -4.29 5.84
C LEU A 83 -3.47 -4.57 7.15
N ILE A 84 -2.82 -3.55 7.69
CA ILE A 84 -1.90 -3.61 8.82
C ILE A 84 -2.59 -3.82 10.17
N ASN A 85 -1.86 -4.45 11.12
CA ASN A 85 -2.31 -4.74 12.48
C ASN A 85 -1.64 -3.87 13.55
N PHE A 86 -0.98 -2.77 13.17
CA PHE A 86 -0.30 -1.84 14.08
C PHE A 86 -0.52 -0.39 13.62
N ASP A 87 -0.18 0.56 14.46
CA ASP A 87 -0.26 1.98 14.11
C ASP A 87 0.99 2.39 13.32
N GLU A 88 0.85 2.42 11.99
CA GLU A 88 1.93 2.79 11.07
C GLU A 88 2.27 4.28 11.24
N PRO A 89 3.52 4.63 11.55
CA PRO A 89 3.88 6.03 11.81
C PRO A 89 3.89 6.91 10.55
N PHE A 90 4.15 6.35 9.36
CA PHE A 90 4.16 7.13 8.12
C PHE A 90 3.53 6.42 6.92
N GLY A 91 3.99 5.22 6.54
CA GLY A 91 3.44 4.45 5.41
C GLY A 91 4.10 4.74 4.07
N LEU A 92 5.44 4.63 4.00
CA LEU A 92 6.21 4.87 2.77
C LEU A 92 5.71 4.05 1.58
N SER A 93 5.38 2.77 1.77
CA SER A 93 4.88 1.91 0.68
C SER A 93 3.56 2.41 0.09
N VAL A 94 2.71 3.01 0.92
CA VAL A 94 1.44 3.61 0.50
C VAL A 94 1.71 4.84 -0.37
N ILE A 95 2.53 5.77 0.11
CA ILE A 95 2.89 6.99 -0.65
C ILE A 95 3.57 6.62 -1.97
N GLU A 96 4.46 5.65 -1.98
CA GLU A 96 5.16 5.21 -3.20
C GLU A 96 4.21 4.59 -4.23
N ALA A 97 3.26 3.76 -3.79
CA ALA A 97 2.22 3.22 -4.67
C ALA A 97 1.33 4.34 -5.23
N MET A 98 0.87 5.24 -4.37
CA MET A 98 0.06 6.39 -4.76
C MET A 98 0.82 7.35 -5.70
N ALA A 99 2.14 7.55 -5.51
CA ALA A 99 2.99 8.32 -6.42
C ALA A 99 3.06 7.69 -7.82
N CYS A 100 2.93 6.37 -7.91
CA CYS A 100 2.80 5.64 -9.18
C CYS A 100 1.36 5.64 -9.74
N GLY A 101 0.41 6.27 -9.03
CA GLY A 101 -1.00 6.33 -9.37
C GLY A 101 -1.80 5.11 -8.92
N THR A 102 -1.25 4.22 -8.11
CA THR A 102 -1.95 3.05 -7.59
C THR A 102 -2.67 3.40 -6.31
N PRO A 103 -4.01 3.27 -6.26
CA PRO A 103 -4.79 3.51 -5.06
C PRO A 103 -4.43 2.49 -3.97
N ALA A 104 -4.54 2.91 -2.70
CA ALA A 104 -4.33 2.03 -1.57
C ALA A 104 -5.66 1.68 -0.88
N ILE A 105 -5.79 0.43 -0.49
CA ILE A 105 -6.84 -0.05 0.42
C ILE A 105 -6.12 -0.36 1.74
N ALA A 106 -6.37 0.46 2.77
CA ALA A 106 -5.61 0.41 4.00
C ALA A 106 -6.51 0.35 5.24
N THR A 107 -6.06 -0.37 6.25
CA THR A 107 -6.72 -0.33 7.56
C THR A 107 -6.69 1.10 8.10
N ARG A 108 -7.82 1.59 8.64
CA ARG A 108 -7.96 2.95 9.23
C ARG A 108 -7.19 3.04 10.55
N ARG A 109 -5.85 3.09 10.45
CA ARG A 109 -4.93 3.00 11.57
C ARG A 109 -3.70 3.87 11.36
N GLY A 110 -3.11 4.39 12.47
CA GLY A 110 -1.89 5.19 12.43
C GLY A 110 -2.04 6.38 11.48
N SER A 111 -1.05 6.57 10.60
CA SER A 111 -1.02 7.66 9.62
C SER A 111 -1.94 7.47 8.41
N MET A 112 -2.58 6.32 8.22
CA MET A 112 -3.37 6.07 7.01
C MET A 112 -4.47 7.09 6.75
N PRO A 113 -5.23 7.59 7.77
CA PRO A 113 -6.21 8.65 7.56
C PRO A 113 -5.62 10.02 7.14
N GLU A 114 -4.32 10.22 7.38
CA GLU A 114 -3.62 11.41 6.91
C GLU A 114 -3.16 11.29 5.45
N LEU A 115 -2.86 10.05 5.00
CA LEU A 115 -2.34 9.79 3.66
C LEU A 115 -3.46 9.65 2.63
N ILE A 116 -4.53 8.93 2.99
CA ILE A 116 -5.60 8.50 2.08
C ILE A 116 -6.83 9.37 2.30
N GLU A 117 -7.29 10.03 1.26
CA GLU A 117 -8.60 10.65 1.17
C GLU A 117 -9.60 9.56 0.75
N ASP A 118 -10.42 9.11 1.71
CA ASP A 118 -11.31 7.96 1.59
C ASP A 118 -12.32 8.12 0.44
N GLY A 119 -12.38 7.14 -0.45
CA GLY A 119 -13.19 7.17 -1.67
C GLY A 119 -12.65 8.06 -2.80
N VAL A 120 -11.48 8.70 -2.63
CA VAL A 120 -10.90 9.64 -3.59
C VAL A 120 -9.51 9.22 -4.06
N THR A 121 -8.62 8.88 -3.12
CA THR A 121 -7.26 8.43 -3.44
C THR A 121 -7.01 6.99 -3.05
N GLY A 122 -7.99 6.35 -2.43
CA GLY A 122 -7.99 4.98 -1.96
C GLY A 122 -9.16 4.74 -1.01
N PHE A 123 -9.14 3.67 -0.26
CA PHE A 123 -10.16 3.33 0.73
C PHE A 123 -9.55 3.06 2.09
N LEU A 124 -10.23 3.56 3.13
CA LEU A 124 -9.90 3.29 4.53
C LEU A 124 -10.92 2.30 5.10
N VAL A 125 -10.43 1.15 5.54
CA VAL A 125 -11.27 0.02 5.96
C VAL A 125 -11.02 -0.37 7.42
N ASN A 126 -12.02 -0.97 8.09
CA ASN A 126 -11.94 -1.42 9.47
C ASN A 126 -12.06 -2.95 9.60
N SER A 127 -12.39 -3.63 8.50
CA SER A 127 -12.55 -5.08 8.47
C SER A 127 -12.14 -5.66 7.12
N LEU A 128 -12.00 -6.99 7.08
CA LEU A 128 -11.74 -7.72 5.83
C LEU A 128 -12.92 -7.60 4.86
N ASP A 129 -14.15 -7.58 5.36
CA ASP A 129 -15.35 -7.42 4.52
C ASP A 129 -15.39 -6.04 3.85
N GLU A 130 -15.03 -4.98 4.57
CA GLU A 130 -14.88 -3.65 3.99
C GLU A 130 -13.74 -3.61 2.95
N ALA A 131 -12.62 -4.32 3.20
CA ALA A 131 -11.54 -4.44 2.25
C ALA A 131 -11.98 -5.15 0.96
N ASN A 132 -12.76 -6.21 1.06
CA ASN A 132 -13.32 -6.91 -0.10
C ASN A 132 -14.25 -6.00 -0.90
N GLN A 133 -15.12 -5.23 -0.25
CA GLN A 133 -15.99 -4.25 -0.93
C GLN A 133 -15.16 -3.15 -1.60
N ALA A 134 -14.10 -2.67 -0.96
CA ALA A 134 -13.19 -1.67 -1.52
C ALA A 134 -12.45 -2.18 -2.76
N ILE A 135 -12.03 -3.45 -2.78
CA ILE A 135 -11.39 -4.08 -3.95
C ILE A 135 -12.31 -4.06 -5.18
N GLU A 136 -13.60 -4.33 -5.00
CA GLU A 136 -14.57 -4.31 -6.10
C GLU A 136 -14.81 -2.88 -6.64
N ARG A 137 -14.65 -1.88 -5.78
CA ARG A 137 -14.92 -0.48 -6.10
C ARG A 137 -13.68 0.33 -6.49
N VAL A 138 -12.50 -0.26 -6.48
CA VAL A 138 -11.24 0.48 -6.67
C VAL A 138 -11.14 1.18 -8.03
N ASP A 139 -11.86 0.71 -9.04
CA ASP A 139 -11.92 1.33 -10.36
C ASP A 139 -12.68 2.68 -10.38
N GLU A 140 -13.43 3.00 -9.30
CA GLU A 140 -14.03 4.32 -9.11
C GLU A 140 -12.97 5.41 -8.86
N ILE A 141 -11.74 5.01 -8.48
CA ILE A 141 -10.65 5.92 -8.12
C ILE A 141 -9.86 6.35 -9.37
N ASP A 142 -9.81 7.67 -9.61
CA ASP A 142 -8.96 8.25 -10.65
C ASP A 142 -7.48 8.19 -10.26
N ARG A 143 -6.73 7.30 -10.89
CA ARG A 143 -5.29 7.09 -10.66
C ARG A 143 -4.46 8.36 -10.89
N SER A 144 -4.87 9.24 -11.79
CA SER A 144 -4.20 10.52 -12.03
C SER A 144 -4.38 11.47 -10.85
N ARG A 145 -5.55 11.44 -10.20
CA ARG A 145 -5.83 12.18 -8.97
C ARG A 145 -5.03 11.64 -7.79
N VAL A 146 -4.92 10.31 -7.67
CA VAL A 146 -4.06 9.66 -6.66
C VAL A 146 -2.64 10.18 -6.75
N ARG A 147 -2.06 10.17 -7.96
CA ARG A 147 -0.69 10.64 -8.19
C ARG A 147 -0.52 12.13 -7.88
N ARG A 148 -1.46 12.98 -8.32
CA ARG A 148 -1.42 14.43 -8.03
C ARG A 148 -1.46 14.69 -6.53
N ALA A 149 -2.33 14.03 -5.79
CA ALA A 149 -2.45 14.21 -4.34
C ALA A 149 -1.12 13.95 -3.60
N VAL A 150 -0.33 12.97 -4.04
CA VAL A 150 1.00 12.72 -3.48
C VAL A 150 2.01 13.79 -3.90
N ALA A 151 2.03 14.17 -5.19
CA ALA A 151 2.94 15.21 -5.69
C ALA A 151 2.74 16.54 -4.94
N ASP A 152 1.50 16.91 -4.64
CA ASP A 152 1.16 18.17 -3.99
C ASP A 152 1.46 18.15 -2.47
N ARG A 153 1.40 16.99 -1.82
CA ARG A 153 1.44 16.88 -0.36
C ARG A 153 2.73 16.29 0.20
N PHE A 154 3.38 15.41 -0.54
CA PHE A 154 4.48 14.56 -0.05
C PHE A 154 5.74 14.63 -0.93
N SER A 155 5.95 15.74 -1.64
CA SER A 155 7.20 15.98 -2.36
C SER A 155 8.36 16.26 -1.40
N VAL A 156 9.58 15.94 -1.84
CA VAL A 156 10.81 16.23 -1.08
C VAL A 156 10.97 17.73 -0.82
N ASP A 157 10.65 18.57 -1.82
CA ASP A 157 10.73 20.03 -1.69
C ASP A 157 9.76 20.53 -0.60
N ARG A 158 8.51 20.05 -0.61
CA ARG A 158 7.52 20.37 0.41
C ARG A 158 8.01 19.96 1.80
N MET A 159 8.53 18.78 1.96
CA MET A 159 9.08 18.29 3.22
C MET A 159 10.22 19.22 3.71
N ALA A 160 11.15 19.59 2.82
CA ALA A 160 12.25 20.47 3.15
C ALA A 160 11.77 21.85 3.63
N ASP A 161 10.80 22.44 2.94
CA ASP A 161 10.22 23.74 3.28
C ASP A 161 9.49 23.71 4.63
N ASP A 162 8.74 22.63 4.90
CA ASP A 162 8.03 22.45 6.16
C ASP A 162 9.02 22.30 7.34
N TYR A 163 10.13 21.55 7.17
CA TYR A 163 11.20 21.44 8.17
C TYR A 163 11.92 22.78 8.38
N LEU A 164 12.26 23.50 7.31
CA LEU A 164 12.87 24.83 7.44
C LEU A 164 11.96 25.81 8.21
N THR A 165 10.67 25.76 7.92
CA THR A 165 9.67 26.57 8.62
C THR A 165 9.61 26.22 10.12
N LEU A 166 9.63 24.92 10.45
CA LEU A 166 9.66 24.45 11.82
C LEU A 166 10.94 24.90 12.54
N TYR A 167 12.11 24.74 11.93
CA TYR A 167 13.39 25.16 12.52
C TYR A 167 13.43 26.65 12.79
N ARG A 168 12.97 27.51 11.88
CA ARG A 168 12.87 28.95 12.10
C ARG A 168 12.02 29.30 13.32
N ARG A 169 10.88 28.61 13.51
CA ARG A 169 10.03 28.79 14.71
C ARG A 169 10.75 28.39 16.00
N VAL A 170 11.49 27.28 15.98
CA VAL A 170 12.19 26.77 17.16
C VAL A 170 13.38 27.66 17.55
N VAL A 171 14.13 28.19 16.58
CA VAL A 171 15.31 29.06 16.86
C VAL A 171 14.95 30.53 16.98
N GLY A 172 13.70 30.92 16.81
CA GLY A 172 13.24 32.30 17.07
C GLY A 172 13.63 33.32 16.00
N THR A 173 13.84 32.90 14.77
CA THR A 173 14.15 33.76 13.61
C THR A 173 13.03 33.70 12.54
#